data_ee7faa5bf7f525dc1931758c8d52992d
#
_entry.id   ee7faa5bf7f525dc1931758c8d52992d
#
_cell.length_a   1.000
_cell.length_b   1.000
_cell.length_c   1.000
_cell.angle_alpha   90.00
_cell.angle_beta   90.00
_cell.angle_gamma   90.00
#
_symmetry.space_group_name_H-M   'P 1'
#
loop_
_entity.id
_entity.type
_entity.pdbx_description
1 polymer ?
#
loop_
_entity_poly.entity_id
_entity_poly.type
_entity_poly.pdbx_seq_one_letter_code
_entity_poly.pdbx_strand_id
1 'polypeptide(L)'
;MKKIVSRGACLLLALGLSLNAVGCQKSNENNKIKEGQSISSEEAGMSINANGKNETFKPSDYTLEAKKEYVYEYLGLKFKLSDKFRNYIADKKIAMLDNQSPIDKELKYAILTFEKMTEEQKNAVIEKMGDGYKNWQNKLERIGTIGIFEKNTSEEKISKITKCDTHTKIGVSSDGKYDCYLSTNSGAERNLLDELKRTEIQIIDKKERPKNGFVLSEKTDLENTEAFNKESVKDLRKLSTKDINGKDFTSKDFEKYDLTMVNVFATWCTACVKEIPDLVEVQNEMKSKGVNIVGVVTDTVDDNGENKEAIEKSKLIHEKTKASYPFLMPDKTNFNGRLNGIQAMPETFFVDSNGNIVGDTYSGAKSAKEWKQVIEKELEKIKNK
;
A
#
# COMPACT_ATOMS: atom_id res chain seq x y z
N MET A 1 -14.27 -23.58 -28.18
CA MET A 1 -14.13 -22.21 -27.67
C MET A 1 -13.97 -22.29 -26.17
N LYS A 2 -12.73 -22.28 -25.66
CA LYS A 2 -12.42 -22.29 -24.24
C LYS A 2 -12.41 -20.83 -23.76
N LYS A 3 -13.30 -20.49 -22.84
CA LYS A 3 -13.31 -19.19 -22.16
C LYS A 3 -12.08 -19.14 -21.24
N ILE A 4 -11.15 -18.25 -21.54
CA ILE A 4 -10.06 -17.87 -20.65
C ILE A 4 -10.68 -17.00 -19.57
N VAL A 5 -10.72 -17.51 -18.34
CA VAL A 5 -11.13 -16.75 -17.17
C VAL A 5 -9.93 -15.90 -16.76
N SER A 6 -10.02 -14.60 -16.97
CA SER A 6 -9.11 -13.59 -16.47
C SER A 6 -9.11 -13.66 -14.93
N ARG A 7 -7.96 -14.02 -14.34
CA ARG A 7 -7.74 -13.96 -12.89
C ARG A 7 -7.46 -12.50 -12.51
N GLY A 8 -8.51 -11.79 -12.11
CA GLY A 8 -8.37 -10.46 -11.55
C GLY A 8 -7.65 -10.50 -10.20
N ALA A 9 -6.62 -9.69 -10.05
CA ALA A 9 -5.95 -9.46 -8.78
C ALA A 9 -6.95 -8.96 -7.74
N CYS A 10 -6.97 -9.60 -6.58
CA CYS A 10 -7.78 -9.21 -5.44
C CYS A 10 -7.21 -7.90 -4.88
N LEU A 11 -7.78 -6.77 -5.28
CA LEU A 11 -7.43 -5.48 -4.69
C LEU A 11 -8.13 -5.39 -3.33
N LEU A 12 -7.45 -5.87 -2.29
CA LEU A 12 -7.77 -5.46 -0.93
C LEU A 12 -7.45 -3.96 -0.85
N LEU A 13 -8.48 -3.14 -0.64
CA LEU A 13 -8.32 -1.71 -0.34
C LEU A 13 -7.66 -1.57 1.05
N ALA A 14 -6.35 -1.79 1.10
CA ALA A 14 -5.52 -1.47 2.25
C ALA A 14 -5.27 0.05 2.27
N LEU A 15 -6.24 0.81 2.75
CA LEU A 15 -6.11 2.25 2.96
C LEU A 15 -5.89 2.50 4.45
N GLY A 16 -4.63 2.34 4.88
CA GLY A 16 -4.19 2.74 6.21
C GLY A 16 -4.21 4.25 6.37
N LEU A 17 -5.22 4.79 7.05
CA LEU A 17 -5.28 6.20 7.44
C LEU A 17 -4.85 6.36 8.90
N SER A 18 -3.62 6.84 9.10
CA SER A 18 -3.20 7.38 10.39
C SER A 18 -3.79 8.79 10.56
N LEU A 19 -4.77 8.93 11.45
CA LEU A 19 -5.31 10.22 11.87
C LEU A 19 -4.52 10.76 13.05
N ASN A 20 -3.74 11.82 12.82
CA ASN A 20 -3.38 12.76 13.88
C ASN A 20 -4.45 13.87 13.92
N ALA A 21 -5.25 13.89 14.99
CA ALA A 21 -6.12 15.00 15.29
C ALA A 21 -5.28 16.15 15.87
N VAL A 22 -5.11 17.23 15.14
CA VAL A 22 -4.69 18.52 15.68
C VAL A 22 -5.65 19.59 15.15
N GLY A 23 -6.34 20.21 16.09
CA GLY A 23 -6.82 21.58 16.14
C GLY A 23 -7.60 22.17 14.98
N CYS A 24 -8.87 22.47 15.25
CA CYS A 24 -9.72 23.38 14.48
C CYS A 24 -9.05 24.71 14.18
N GLN A 25 -8.98 25.07 12.90
CA GLN A 25 -9.07 26.47 12.48
C GLN A 25 -9.94 26.57 11.22
N LYS A 26 -11.02 27.37 11.33
CA LYS A 26 -11.88 27.75 10.20
C LYS A 26 -11.06 28.55 9.19
N SER A 27 -11.05 28.14 7.95
CA SER A 27 -10.64 29.00 6.85
C SER A 27 -11.67 28.99 5.73
N ASN A 28 -11.99 30.19 5.31
CA ASN A 28 -13.00 30.62 4.35
C ASN A 28 -12.75 30.05 2.94
N GLU A 29 -13.85 29.99 2.22
CA GLU A 29 -13.95 29.72 0.79
C GLU A 29 -13.09 30.64 -0.08
N ASN A 30 -12.67 30.09 -1.24
CA ASN A 30 -11.99 30.70 -2.38
C ASN A 30 -10.44 30.67 -2.36
N ASN A 31 -9.88 29.55 -2.76
CA ASN A 31 -8.55 29.56 -3.34
C ASN A 31 -8.55 28.95 -4.75
N LYS A 32 -8.66 29.82 -5.75
CA LYS A 32 -8.17 29.53 -7.10
C LYS A 32 -6.64 29.39 -7.01
N ILE A 33 -6.14 28.22 -7.33
CA ILE A 33 -4.70 27.93 -7.42
C ILE A 33 -4.11 28.88 -8.47
N LYS A 34 -3.23 29.79 -8.04
CA LYS A 34 -2.45 30.64 -8.94
C LYS A 34 -1.30 29.81 -9.52
N GLU A 35 -1.11 29.89 -10.85
CA GLU A 35 0.08 29.36 -11.52
C GLU A 35 1.35 29.81 -10.78
N GLY A 36 2.17 28.82 -10.37
CA GLY A 36 3.48 29.08 -9.76
C GLY A 36 3.64 28.75 -8.28
N GLN A 37 2.61 28.28 -7.56
CA GLN A 37 2.77 27.80 -6.18
C GLN A 37 3.21 26.33 -6.14
N SER A 38 4.28 26.06 -5.38
CA SER A 38 4.67 24.69 -5.04
C SER A 38 3.59 24.07 -4.16
N ILE A 39 3.10 22.88 -4.52
CA ILE A 39 2.18 22.12 -3.66
C ILE A 39 2.95 21.68 -2.42
N SER A 40 2.37 21.89 -1.23
CA SER A 40 2.94 21.37 0.02
C SER A 40 3.00 19.83 0.00
N SER A 41 3.89 19.24 0.79
CA SER A 41 4.00 17.78 0.91
C SER A 41 2.69 17.10 1.34
N GLU A 42 1.79 17.82 2.00
CA GLU A 42 0.45 17.35 2.38
C GLU A 42 -0.50 17.29 1.19
N GLU A 43 -0.40 18.25 0.25
CA GLU A 43 -1.23 18.29 -0.96
C GLU A 43 -0.76 17.25 -2.01
N ALA A 44 0.52 16.99 -2.09
CA ALA A 44 1.08 15.97 -3.00
C ALA A 44 0.67 14.52 -2.65
N GLY A 45 0.22 14.30 -1.42
CA GLY A 45 -0.26 12.98 -0.96
C GLY A 45 -1.71 12.65 -1.31
N MET A 46 -2.42 13.52 -2.04
CA MET A 46 -3.80 13.25 -2.47
C MET A 46 -3.83 12.40 -3.74
N SER A 47 -4.78 11.46 -3.79
CA SER A 47 -5.05 10.71 -5.02
C SER A 47 -5.75 11.62 -6.02
N ILE A 48 -5.03 12.06 -7.05
CA ILE A 48 -5.56 12.95 -8.09
C ILE A 48 -5.49 12.27 -9.46
N ASN A 49 -6.50 12.52 -10.30
CA ASN A 49 -6.47 12.06 -11.69
C ASN A 49 -5.68 13.04 -12.59
N ALA A 50 -5.48 12.68 -13.87
CA ALA A 50 -4.75 13.49 -14.85
C ALA A 50 -5.27 14.94 -15.01
N ASN A 51 -6.52 15.20 -14.62
CA ASN A 51 -7.14 16.52 -14.65
C ASN A 51 -7.00 17.30 -13.32
N GLY A 52 -6.18 16.82 -12.38
CA GLY A 52 -5.98 17.44 -11.07
C GLY A 52 -7.17 17.30 -10.10
N LYS A 53 -8.12 16.42 -10.39
CA LYS A 53 -9.25 16.09 -9.49
C LYS A 53 -8.93 14.84 -8.68
N ASN A 54 -9.49 14.74 -7.47
CA ASN A 54 -9.41 13.53 -6.66
C ASN A 54 -9.93 12.33 -7.44
N GLU A 55 -9.18 11.22 -7.41
CA GLU A 55 -9.66 9.97 -7.95
C GLU A 55 -10.88 9.49 -7.18
N THR A 56 -11.86 9.00 -7.92
CA THR A 56 -13.09 8.47 -7.35
C THR A 56 -13.25 6.99 -7.69
N PHE A 57 -14.07 6.30 -6.93
CA PHE A 57 -14.51 4.94 -7.21
C PHE A 57 -15.96 4.73 -6.78
N LYS A 58 -16.58 3.70 -7.31
CA LYS A 58 -17.84 3.16 -6.79
C LYS A 58 -17.57 1.77 -6.25
N PRO A 59 -17.98 1.45 -5.01
CA PRO A 59 -17.86 0.09 -4.50
C PRO A 59 -18.51 -0.97 -5.40
N SER A 60 -19.58 -0.61 -6.13
CA SER A 60 -20.26 -1.50 -7.08
C SER A 60 -19.41 -1.90 -8.29
N ASP A 61 -18.42 -1.10 -8.67
CA ASP A 61 -17.62 -1.36 -9.88
C ASP A 61 -16.52 -2.40 -9.64
N TYR A 62 -16.22 -2.72 -8.38
CA TYR A 62 -15.20 -3.71 -8.05
C TYR A 62 -15.78 -5.12 -7.97
N THR A 63 -15.12 -6.06 -8.63
CA THR A 63 -15.41 -7.49 -8.45
C THR A 63 -14.60 -7.99 -7.27
N LEU A 64 -15.28 -8.31 -6.16
CA LEU A 64 -14.66 -8.92 -4.98
C LEU A 64 -14.92 -10.41 -5.01
N GLU A 65 -13.90 -11.20 -5.24
CA GLU A 65 -13.96 -12.64 -4.98
C GLU A 65 -13.62 -12.87 -3.49
N ALA A 66 -14.66 -13.12 -2.69
CA ALA A 66 -14.46 -13.41 -1.28
C ALA A 66 -13.84 -14.79 -1.10
N LYS A 67 -12.62 -14.86 -0.57
CA LYS A 67 -11.91 -16.11 -0.31
C LYS A 67 -12.60 -16.91 0.79
N LYS A 68 -12.45 -18.24 0.74
CA LYS A 68 -12.91 -19.13 1.80
C LYS A 68 -12.05 -18.98 3.04
N GLU A 69 -10.75 -18.82 2.87
CA GLU A 69 -9.74 -18.70 3.93
C GLU A 69 -8.87 -17.48 3.68
N TYR A 70 -8.57 -16.75 4.74
CA TYR A 70 -7.68 -15.60 4.78
C TYR A 70 -6.54 -15.86 5.75
N VAL A 71 -5.30 -15.58 5.34
CA VAL A 71 -4.09 -15.78 6.15
C VAL A 71 -3.34 -14.46 6.26
N TYR A 72 -3.36 -13.87 7.45
CA TYR A 72 -2.70 -12.61 7.77
C TYR A 72 -1.50 -12.88 8.70
N GLU A 73 -0.34 -13.16 8.12
CA GLU A 73 0.86 -13.57 8.86
C GLU A 73 1.37 -12.51 9.83
N TYR A 74 1.26 -11.23 9.47
CA TYR A 74 1.67 -10.13 10.35
C TYR A 74 0.70 -9.85 11.50
N LEU A 75 -0.56 -10.28 11.38
CA LEU A 75 -1.49 -10.33 12.49
C LEU A 75 -1.30 -11.59 13.34
N GLY A 76 -0.70 -12.64 12.78
CA GLY A 76 -0.66 -13.96 13.37
C GLY A 76 -2.04 -14.62 13.41
N LEU A 77 -2.89 -14.32 12.41
CA LEU A 77 -4.26 -14.80 12.33
C LEU A 77 -4.56 -15.44 10.98
N LYS A 78 -5.33 -16.52 11.06
CA LYS A 78 -5.94 -17.18 9.90
C LYS A 78 -7.43 -17.36 10.22
N PHE A 79 -8.31 -17.10 9.26
CA PHE A 79 -9.73 -17.29 9.47
C PHE A 79 -10.48 -17.77 8.23
N LYS A 80 -11.59 -18.47 8.46
CA LYS A 80 -12.49 -18.97 7.41
C LYS A 80 -13.86 -18.33 7.58
N LEU A 81 -14.34 -17.70 6.53
CA LEU A 81 -15.69 -17.15 6.47
C LEU A 81 -16.67 -18.22 5.99
N SER A 82 -17.90 -18.21 6.51
CA SER A 82 -18.98 -19.05 5.99
C SER A 82 -19.31 -18.69 4.53
N ASP A 83 -19.83 -19.65 3.75
CA ASP A 83 -20.21 -19.42 2.36
C ASP A 83 -21.22 -18.28 2.23
N LYS A 84 -22.15 -18.20 3.18
CA LYS A 84 -23.16 -17.14 3.20
C LYS A 84 -22.55 -15.76 3.47
N PHE A 85 -21.58 -15.66 4.40
CA PHE A 85 -20.91 -14.40 4.68
C PHE A 85 -20.04 -13.96 3.49
N ARG A 86 -19.37 -14.90 2.82
CA ARG A 86 -18.61 -14.63 1.60
C ARG A 86 -19.50 -14.10 0.48
N ASN A 87 -20.71 -14.67 0.31
CA ASN A 87 -21.68 -14.17 -0.65
C ASN A 87 -22.11 -12.73 -0.33
N TYR A 88 -22.30 -12.36 0.93
CA TYR A 88 -22.59 -10.98 1.32
C TYR A 88 -21.44 -10.01 0.95
N ILE A 89 -20.19 -10.46 1.03
CA ILE A 89 -19.02 -9.66 0.59
C ILE A 89 -19.01 -9.58 -0.94
N ALA A 90 -19.18 -10.69 -1.66
CA ALA A 90 -19.22 -10.72 -3.11
C ALA A 90 -20.36 -9.86 -3.69
N ASP A 91 -21.53 -9.89 -3.06
CA ASP A 91 -22.68 -9.05 -3.40
C ASP A 91 -22.55 -7.59 -2.96
N LYS A 92 -21.41 -7.25 -2.32
CA LYS A 92 -21.13 -5.89 -1.82
C LYS A 92 -22.16 -5.39 -0.80
N LYS A 93 -22.77 -6.31 -0.06
CA LYS A 93 -23.58 -5.98 1.12
C LYS A 93 -22.69 -5.69 2.32
N ILE A 94 -21.49 -6.29 2.34
CA ILE A 94 -20.47 -6.11 3.36
C ILE A 94 -19.19 -5.63 2.72
N ALA A 95 -18.63 -4.54 3.23
CA ALA A 95 -17.25 -4.12 2.99
C ALA A 95 -16.34 -4.73 4.06
N MET A 96 -15.21 -5.29 3.63
CA MET A 96 -14.12 -5.69 4.51
C MET A 96 -13.01 -4.65 4.40
N LEU A 97 -12.75 -3.92 5.48
CA LEU A 97 -11.79 -2.82 5.52
C LEU A 97 -10.75 -3.09 6.61
N ASP A 98 -9.58 -2.51 6.46
CA ASP A 98 -8.53 -2.60 7.45
C ASP A 98 -8.35 -1.31 8.25
N ASN A 99 -7.85 -1.43 9.47
CA ASN A 99 -7.48 -0.31 10.31
C ASN A 99 -6.36 -0.73 11.28
N GLN A 100 -5.36 0.11 11.44
CA GLN A 100 -4.25 -0.15 12.37
C GLN A 100 -3.73 1.14 12.99
N SER A 101 -2.95 1.00 14.08
CA SER A 101 -2.20 2.12 14.63
C SER A 101 -1.20 2.67 13.59
N PRO A 102 -0.80 3.96 13.70
CA PRO A 102 0.14 4.59 12.77
C PRO A 102 1.39 3.76 12.54
N ILE A 103 1.86 3.74 11.28
CA ILE A 103 2.98 2.90 10.82
C ILE A 103 4.29 3.32 11.45
N ASP A 104 4.47 4.63 11.68
CA ASP A 104 5.64 5.26 12.30
C ASP A 104 5.76 5.04 13.80
N LYS A 105 4.76 4.39 14.41
CA LYS A 105 4.69 4.13 15.85
C LYS A 105 4.65 2.64 16.15
N GLU A 106 4.92 2.30 17.40
CA GLU A 106 4.74 0.94 17.90
C GLU A 106 3.32 0.46 17.61
N LEU A 107 3.21 -0.79 17.12
CA LEU A 107 1.92 -1.38 16.80
C LEU A 107 1.09 -1.58 18.07
N LYS A 108 0.01 -0.83 18.20
CA LYS A 108 -0.91 -0.94 19.33
C LYS A 108 -2.15 -1.75 19.02
N TYR A 109 -2.57 -1.73 17.77
CA TYR A 109 -3.67 -2.54 17.26
C TYR A 109 -3.62 -2.66 15.75
N ALA A 110 -4.18 -3.76 15.24
CA ALA A 110 -4.49 -3.93 13.83
C ALA A 110 -5.74 -4.81 13.70
N ILE A 111 -6.74 -4.34 12.97
CA ILE A 111 -8.06 -4.96 12.88
C ILE A 111 -8.57 -4.95 11.43
N LEU A 112 -9.26 -6.02 11.07
CA LEU A 112 -10.11 -6.10 9.89
C LEU A 112 -11.54 -5.80 10.35
N THR A 113 -12.22 -4.89 9.64
CA THR A 113 -13.57 -4.46 9.98
C THR A 113 -14.55 -4.94 8.93
N PHE A 114 -15.72 -5.37 9.36
CA PHE A 114 -16.82 -5.79 8.51
C PHE A 114 -17.96 -4.79 8.67
N GLU A 115 -18.27 -4.11 7.55
CA GLU A 115 -19.22 -2.99 7.51
C GLU A 115 -20.37 -3.31 6.55
N LYS A 116 -21.61 -3.10 6.98
CA LYS A 116 -22.76 -3.21 6.08
C LYS A 116 -22.87 -1.98 5.20
N MET A 117 -23.16 -2.18 3.93
CA MET A 117 -23.42 -1.14 2.94
C MET A 117 -24.88 -1.15 2.52
N THR A 118 -25.48 0.03 2.43
CA THR A 118 -26.77 0.23 1.74
C THR A 118 -26.56 0.27 0.22
N GLU A 119 -27.63 0.14 -0.56
CA GLU A 119 -27.57 0.27 -2.02
C GLU A 119 -27.07 1.67 -2.45
N GLU A 120 -27.43 2.72 -1.70
CA GLU A 120 -26.92 4.08 -1.93
C GLU A 120 -25.41 4.15 -1.71
N GLN A 121 -24.91 3.63 -0.59
CA GLN A 121 -23.49 3.63 -0.24
C GLN A 121 -22.64 2.81 -1.23
N LYS A 122 -23.17 1.70 -1.71
CA LYS A 122 -22.55 0.81 -2.69
C LYS A 122 -22.39 1.48 -4.07
N ASN A 123 -23.36 2.32 -4.45
CA ASN A 123 -23.40 3.00 -5.74
C ASN A 123 -22.90 4.47 -5.69
N ALA A 124 -22.51 4.95 -4.51
CA ALA A 124 -21.97 6.29 -4.35
C ALA A 124 -20.62 6.44 -5.07
N VAL A 125 -20.42 7.60 -5.70
CA VAL A 125 -19.10 7.99 -6.22
C VAL A 125 -18.31 8.58 -5.06
N ILE A 126 -17.22 7.93 -4.69
CA ILE A 126 -16.45 8.20 -3.49
C ILE A 126 -15.04 8.60 -3.90
N GLU A 127 -14.48 9.65 -3.31
CA GLU A 127 -13.06 9.95 -3.43
C GLU A 127 -12.24 8.81 -2.80
N LYS A 128 -11.21 8.34 -3.50
CA LYS A 128 -10.35 7.23 -3.00
C LYS A 128 -9.65 7.57 -1.69
N MET A 129 -9.46 8.86 -1.42
CA MET A 129 -8.74 9.36 -0.25
C MET A 129 -9.38 10.66 0.26
N GLY A 130 -8.96 11.09 1.45
CA GLY A 130 -9.39 12.34 2.03
C GLY A 130 -10.73 12.27 2.76
N ASP A 131 -11.38 13.41 2.89
CA ASP A 131 -12.61 13.53 3.70
C ASP A 131 -13.81 12.82 3.06
N GLY A 132 -13.88 12.77 1.74
CA GLY A 132 -14.92 12.05 1.01
C GLY A 132 -14.95 10.56 1.38
N TYR A 133 -13.79 9.90 1.37
CA TYR A 133 -13.65 8.51 1.80
C TYR A 133 -14.00 8.32 3.28
N LYS A 134 -13.45 9.17 4.16
CA LYS A 134 -13.71 9.10 5.60
C LYS A 134 -15.19 9.26 5.93
N ASN A 135 -15.85 10.23 5.28
CA ASN A 135 -17.27 10.49 5.47
C ASN A 135 -18.13 9.32 5.00
N TRP A 136 -17.77 8.69 3.89
CA TRP A 136 -18.43 7.46 3.42
C TRP A 136 -18.21 6.33 4.43
N GLN A 137 -16.97 6.04 4.81
CA GLN A 137 -16.64 4.96 5.76
C GLN A 137 -17.32 5.15 7.11
N ASN A 138 -17.39 6.39 7.63
CA ASN A 138 -18.04 6.69 8.91
C ASN A 138 -19.56 6.49 8.90
N LYS A 139 -20.19 6.46 7.73
CA LYS A 139 -21.63 6.19 7.58
C LYS A 139 -21.96 4.71 7.43
N LEU A 140 -20.96 3.85 7.28
CA LEU A 140 -21.17 2.40 7.21
C LEU A 140 -21.57 1.86 8.58
N GLU A 141 -22.44 0.85 8.59
CA GLU A 141 -22.88 0.18 9.80
C GLU A 141 -21.86 -0.91 10.19
N ARG A 142 -21.21 -0.76 11.34
CA ARG A 142 -20.26 -1.74 11.85
C ARG A 142 -20.97 -3.02 12.28
N ILE A 143 -20.62 -4.16 11.67
CA ILE A 143 -21.08 -5.50 12.08
C ILE A 143 -20.11 -6.05 13.13
N GLY A 144 -18.81 -5.96 12.87
CA GLY A 144 -17.78 -6.42 13.79
C GLY A 144 -16.36 -6.28 13.24
N THR A 145 -15.40 -6.80 14.01
CA THR A 145 -13.97 -6.77 13.67
C THR A 145 -13.26 -8.06 14.08
N ILE A 146 -12.21 -8.43 13.36
CA ILE A 146 -11.25 -9.46 13.76
C ILE A 146 -9.87 -8.80 13.80
N GLY A 147 -9.11 -9.01 14.87
CA GLY A 147 -7.77 -8.44 14.93
C GLY A 147 -7.06 -8.57 16.28
N ILE A 148 -5.98 -7.81 16.40
CA ILE A 148 -5.07 -7.85 17.54
C ILE A 148 -4.97 -6.48 18.22
N PHE A 149 -4.78 -6.49 19.52
CA PHE A 149 -4.52 -5.33 20.36
C PHE A 149 -3.32 -5.60 21.25
N GLU A 150 -2.50 -4.59 21.51
CA GLU A 150 -1.41 -4.67 22.48
C GLU A 150 -1.97 -5.25 23.80
N LYS A 151 -1.21 -6.16 24.40
CA LYS A 151 -1.62 -6.86 25.62
C LYS A 151 -2.01 -5.87 26.73
N ASN A 152 -3.07 -6.17 27.46
CA ASN A 152 -3.64 -5.33 28.51
C ASN A 152 -4.31 -4.02 28.01
N THR A 153 -4.63 -3.91 26.73
CA THR A 153 -5.50 -2.83 26.26
C THR A 153 -6.87 -2.93 26.93
N SER A 154 -7.35 -1.82 27.52
CA SER A 154 -8.64 -1.82 28.23
C SER A 154 -9.81 -2.05 27.27
N GLU A 155 -10.87 -2.70 27.77
CA GLU A 155 -12.08 -2.99 27.00
C GLU A 155 -12.72 -1.70 26.44
N GLU A 156 -12.74 -0.62 27.23
CA GLU A 156 -13.20 0.71 26.79
C GLU A 156 -12.43 1.18 25.55
N LYS A 157 -11.10 0.99 25.53
CA LYS A 157 -10.26 1.38 24.40
C LYS A 157 -10.50 0.48 23.19
N ILE A 158 -10.70 -0.83 23.42
CA ILE A 158 -11.07 -1.78 22.37
C ILE A 158 -12.41 -1.36 21.74
N SER A 159 -13.44 -1.08 22.58
CA SER A 159 -14.76 -0.62 22.11
C SER A 159 -14.66 0.66 21.28
N LYS A 160 -13.86 1.62 21.70
CA LYS A 160 -13.65 2.89 20.97
C LYS A 160 -13.01 2.67 19.61
N ILE A 161 -12.03 1.77 19.50
CA ILE A 161 -11.33 1.48 18.25
C ILE A 161 -12.20 0.64 17.31
N THR A 162 -12.81 -0.43 17.83
CA THR A 162 -13.64 -1.35 17.05
C THR A 162 -15.00 -0.79 16.70
N LYS A 163 -15.51 0.19 17.45
CA LYS A 163 -16.91 0.65 17.45
C LYS A 163 -17.88 -0.51 17.67
N CYS A 164 -17.50 -1.48 18.50
CA CYS A 164 -18.27 -2.65 18.89
C CYS A 164 -18.53 -2.62 20.40
N ASP A 165 -19.58 -3.32 20.83
CA ASP A 165 -20.01 -3.41 22.23
C ASP A 165 -19.74 -4.77 22.88
N THR A 166 -19.36 -5.76 22.09
CA THR A 166 -19.08 -7.12 22.57
C THR A 166 -17.73 -7.58 22.07
N HIS A 167 -16.87 -8.10 22.99
CA HIS A 167 -15.51 -8.50 22.67
C HIS A 167 -15.25 -9.92 23.15
N THR A 168 -15.05 -10.84 22.21
CA THR A 168 -14.69 -12.23 22.49
C THR A 168 -13.20 -12.40 22.28
N LYS A 169 -12.45 -12.66 23.35
CA LYS A 169 -11.02 -12.98 23.26
C LYS A 169 -10.84 -14.36 22.64
N ILE A 170 -10.13 -14.42 21.52
CA ILE A 170 -9.80 -15.66 20.81
C ILE A 170 -8.55 -16.31 21.41
N GLY A 171 -7.58 -15.50 21.83
CA GLY A 171 -6.32 -15.95 22.41
C GLY A 171 -5.26 -14.87 22.41
N VAL A 172 -4.00 -15.31 22.47
CA VAL A 172 -2.81 -14.44 22.49
C VAL A 172 -1.96 -14.77 21.27
N SER A 173 -1.39 -13.74 20.62
CA SER A 173 -0.47 -13.94 19.48
C SER A 173 0.73 -14.83 19.85
N SER A 174 1.33 -15.53 18.88
CA SER A 174 2.44 -16.45 19.11
C SER A 174 3.67 -15.80 19.75
N ASP A 175 3.88 -14.50 19.54
CA ASP A 175 4.94 -13.70 20.18
C ASP A 175 4.57 -13.20 21.59
N GLY A 176 3.36 -13.49 22.05
CA GLY A 176 2.86 -13.14 23.41
C GLY A 176 2.58 -11.66 23.63
N LYS A 177 2.71 -10.80 22.62
CA LYS A 177 2.61 -9.34 22.76
C LYS A 177 1.20 -8.79 22.59
N TYR A 178 0.32 -9.54 21.91
CA TYR A 178 -1.01 -9.07 21.54
C TYR A 178 -2.10 -10.03 21.97
N ASP A 179 -3.22 -9.48 22.37
CA ASP A 179 -4.48 -10.19 22.56
C ASP A 179 -5.29 -10.15 21.27
N CYS A 180 -5.82 -11.30 20.84
CA CYS A 180 -6.61 -11.46 19.62
C CYS A 180 -8.10 -11.46 19.99
N TYR A 181 -8.92 -10.69 19.23
CA TYR A 181 -10.35 -10.54 19.47
C TYR A 181 -11.18 -10.69 18.21
N LEU A 182 -12.36 -11.31 18.41
CA LEU A 182 -13.53 -11.10 17.58
C LEU A 182 -14.44 -10.13 18.32
N SER A 183 -14.63 -8.93 17.79
CA SER A 183 -15.53 -7.94 18.36
C SER A 183 -16.77 -7.79 17.49
N THR A 184 -17.94 -7.63 18.09
CA THR A 184 -19.22 -7.55 17.36
C THR A 184 -20.09 -6.43 17.93
N ASN A 185 -20.99 -5.91 17.08
CA ASN A 185 -21.97 -4.92 17.50
C ASN A 185 -23.33 -5.58 17.67
N SER A 186 -23.87 -5.57 18.90
CA SER A 186 -25.17 -6.20 19.21
C SER A 186 -26.34 -5.57 18.46
N GLY A 187 -26.22 -4.31 18.05
CA GLY A 187 -27.22 -3.60 17.25
C GLY A 187 -27.20 -3.91 15.74
N ALA A 188 -26.20 -4.66 15.26
CA ALA A 188 -26.09 -5.01 13.85
C ALA A 188 -27.18 -5.98 13.41
N GLU A 189 -27.48 -6.01 12.09
CA GLU A 189 -28.44 -6.95 11.49
C GLU A 189 -28.12 -8.40 11.91
N ARG A 190 -29.09 -9.05 12.55
CA ARG A 190 -28.90 -10.36 13.19
C ARG A 190 -28.32 -11.43 12.26
N ASN A 191 -28.81 -11.50 11.03
CA ASN A 191 -28.32 -12.48 10.06
C ASN A 191 -26.82 -12.29 9.73
N LEU A 192 -26.36 -11.03 9.61
CA LEU A 192 -24.95 -10.71 9.34
C LEU A 192 -24.09 -10.98 10.57
N LEU A 193 -24.58 -10.63 11.74
CA LEU A 193 -23.94 -10.88 13.01
C LEU A 193 -23.74 -12.37 13.29
N ASP A 194 -24.79 -13.17 13.09
CA ASP A 194 -24.75 -14.62 13.32
C ASP A 194 -23.75 -15.30 12.37
N GLU A 195 -23.68 -14.85 11.10
CA GLU A 195 -22.70 -15.38 10.15
C GLU A 195 -21.28 -14.94 10.47
N LEU A 196 -21.06 -13.71 10.94
CA LEU A 196 -19.73 -13.27 11.39
C LEU A 196 -19.25 -14.08 12.62
N LYS A 197 -20.14 -14.38 13.57
CA LYS A 197 -19.84 -15.20 14.74
C LYS A 197 -19.49 -16.65 14.42
N ARG A 198 -19.87 -17.16 13.23
CA ARG A 198 -19.50 -18.49 12.73
C ARG A 198 -18.11 -18.54 12.12
N THR A 199 -17.41 -17.42 12.03
CA THR A 199 -16.05 -17.39 11.50
C THR A 199 -15.11 -18.24 12.35
N GLU A 200 -14.48 -19.22 11.71
CA GLU A 200 -13.43 -20.02 12.35
C GLU A 200 -12.13 -19.21 12.38
N ILE A 201 -11.63 -18.84 13.56
CA ILE A 201 -10.42 -18.04 13.73
C ILE A 201 -9.36 -18.89 14.41
N GLN A 202 -8.16 -18.93 13.82
CA GLN A 202 -6.99 -19.62 14.33
C GLN A 202 -5.84 -18.65 14.52
N ILE A 203 -5.12 -18.80 15.64
CA ILE A 203 -3.84 -18.11 15.84
C ILE A 203 -2.76 -18.93 15.15
N ILE A 204 -1.94 -18.26 14.36
CA ILE A 204 -0.79 -18.84 13.64
C ILE A 204 0.49 -18.13 14.08
N ASP A 205 1.65 -18.64 13.65
CA ASP A 205 2.92 -17.99 13.91
C ASP A 205 2.92 -16.58 13.30
N LYS A 206 3.11 -15.60 14.17
CA LYS A 206 3.13 -14.20 13.79
C LYS A 206 4.50 -13.83 13.23
N LYS A 207 4.55 -13.36 12.00
CA LYS A 207 5.76 -12.75 11.42
C LYS A 207 5.97 -11.36 12.00
N GLU A 208 7.23 -10.95 12.07
CA GLU A 208 7.56 -9.58 12.44
C GLU A 208 7.02 -8.59 11.41
N ARG A 209 6.51 -7.46 11.90
CA ARG A 209 6.07 -6.36 11.06
C ARG A 209 7.27 -5.87 10.24
N PRO A 210 7.15 -5.75 8.91
CA PRO A 210 8.15 -5.04 8.11
C PRO A 210 8.34 -3.63 8.67
N LYS A 211 9.58 -3.19 8.84
CA LYS A 211 9.89 -1.91 9.51
C LYS A 211 9.13 -0.70 8.98
N ASN A 212 8.66 -0.73 7.72
CA ASN A 212 7.92 0.33 7.07
C ASN A 212 6.72 -0.21 6.27
N GLY A 213 6.14 -1.35 6.64
CA GLY A 213 5.05 -2.01 5.93
C GLY A 213 3.73 -2.02 6.68
N PHE A 214 2.63 -2.28 5.95
CA PHE A 214 1.33 -2.53 6.55
C PHE A 214 1.33 -3.89 7.25
N VAL A 215 0.71 -3.95 8.45
CA VAL A 215 0.56 -5.21 9.20
C VAL A 215 -0.53 -6.09 8.60
N LEU A 216 -1.50 -5.46 7.95
CA LEU A 216 -2.69 -6.09 7.40
C LEU A 216 -2.49 -6.53 5.94
N SER A 217 -1.35 -7.13 5.61
CA SER A 217 -1.17 -7.80 4.32
C SER A 217 -1.53 -9.27 4.44
N GLU A 218 -2.46 -9.70 3.62
CA GLU A 218 -2.81 -11.10 3.49
C GLU A 218 -1.73 -11.86 2.73
N LYS A 219 -1.47 -13.11 3.16
CA LYS A 219 -0.66 -14.03 2.35
C LYS A 219 -1.39 -14.28 1.03
N THR A 220 -0.78 -13.92 -0.09
CA THR A 220 -1.31 -14.23 -1.41
C THR A 220 -0.87 -15.64 -1.82
N ASP A 221 -1.76 -16.40 -2.46
CA ASP A 221 -1.45 -17.74 -3.02
C ASP A 221 -0.34 -17.71 -4.08
N LEU A 222 0.16 -16.51 -4.44
CA LEU A 222 1.34 -16.33 -5.27
C LEU A 222 2.63 -16.90 -4.65
N GLU A 223 2.64 -17.19 -3.34
CA GLU A 223 3.75 -17.92 -2.70
C GLU A 223 3.77 -19.43 -3.07
N ASN A 224 2.71 -19.98 -3.70
CA ASN A 224 2.64 -21.37 -4.17
C ASN A 224 2.90 -21.60 -5.67
N THR A 225 3.03 -20.56 -6.46
CA THR A 225 3.82 -20.68 -7.69
C THR A 225 5.27 -20.65 -7.23
N GLU A 226 6.12 -21.59 -7.67
CA GLU A 226 7.57 -21.67 -7.36
C GLU A 226 8.10 -20.26 -7.14
N ALA A 227 8.35 -19.92 -5.87
CA ALA A 227 8.51 -18.56 -5.42
C ALA A 227 9.54 -17.90 -6.32
N PHE A 228 9.08 -17.02 -7.20
CA PHE A 228 10.01 -16.17 -7.96
C PHE A 228 10.68 -15.31 -6.91
N ASN A 229 11.80 -15.82 -6.41
CA ASN A 229 12.55 -15.18 -5.36
C ASN A 229 13.20 -13.93 -5.98
N LYS A 230 12.54 -12.76 -5.85
CA LYS A 230 13.09 -11.48 -6.32
C LYS A 230 14.49 -11.22 -5.79
N GLU A 231 14.85 -11.82 -4.64
CA GLU A 231 16.19 -11.79 -4.07
C GLU A 231 17.18 -12.68 -4.84
N SER A 232 16.69 -13.62 -5.67
CA SER A 232 17.54 -14.39 -6.59
C SER A 232 17.97 -13.57 -7.81
N VAL A 233 17.27 -12.49 -8.13
CA VAL A 233 17.66 -11.59 -9.22
C VAL A 233 18.89 -10.81 -8.80
N LYS A 234 20.00 -11.05 -9.46
CA LYS A 234 21.30 -10.49 -9.09
C LYS A 234 21.70 -9.29 -9.94
N ASP A 235 21.10 -9.13 -11.11
CA ASP A 235 21.47 -8.04 -12.03
C ASP A 235 20.33 -7.58 -12.94
N LEU A 236 20.51 -6.37 -13.48
CA LEU A 236 19.69 -5.72 -14.47
C LEU A 236 20.47 -5.46 -15.78
N ARG A 237 21.49 -6.27 -16.09
CA ARG A 237 22.39 -6.06 -17.25
C ARG A 237 21.69 -6.15 -18.59
N LYS A 238 20.49 -6.71 -18.65
CA LYS A 238 19.65 -6.78 -19.86
C LYS A 238 18.48 -5.80 -19.84
N LEU A 239 18.45 -4.88 -18.88
CA LEU A 239 17.36 -3.90 -18.78
C LEU A 239 17.28 -3.05 -20.03
N SER A 240 16.09 -2.95 -20.60
CA SER A 240 15.74 -2.05 -21.68
C SER A 240 14.29 -1.64 -21.51
N THR A 241 14.07 -0.39 -21.11
CA THR A 241 12.75 0.19 -20.88
C THR A 241 12.69 1.62 -21.37
N LYS A 242 11.56 2.28 -21.13
CA LYS A 242 11.34 3.70 -21.39
C LYS A 242 10.94 4.43 -20.13
N ASP A 243 11.26 5.72 -20.09
CA ASP A 243 10.64 6.59 -19.09
C ASP A 243 9.21 6.96 -19.53
N ILE A 244 8.48 7.60 -18.61
CA ILE A 244 7.09 8.06 -18.85
C ILE A 244 6.94 9.05 -20.00
N ASN A 245 8.03 9.61 -20.52
CA ASN A 245 8.07 10.52 -21.68
C ASN A 245 8.47 9.80 -22.97
N GLY A 246 8.69 8.48 -22.91
CA GLY A 246 9.08 7.66 -24.05
C GLY A 246 10.57 7.63 -24.35
N LYS A 247 11.42 8.23 -23.52
CA LYS A 247 12.87 8.19 -23.67
C LYS A 247 13.40 6.83 -23.22
N ASP A 248 14.27 6.23 -24.03
CA ASP A 248 14.89 4.95 -23.73
C ASP A 248 15.80 5.04 -22.50
N PHE A 249 15.73 4.01 -21.64
CA PHE A 249 16.61 3.77 -20.52
C PHE A 249 17.08 2.31 -20.56
N THR A 250 18.38 2.10 -20.49
CA THR A 250 18.99 0.78 -20.60
C THR A 250 19.98 0.53 -19.47
N SER A 251 20.48 -0.70 -19.34
CA SER A 251 21.54 -1.05 -18.39
C SER A 251 22.77 -0.16 -18.48
N LYS A 252 23.08 0.40 -19.68
CA LYS A 252 24.19 1.33 -19.89
C LYS A 252 24.03 2.67 -19.15
N ASP A 253 22.81 3.01 -18.76
CA ASP A 253 22.56 4.23 -18.01
C ASP A 253 23.07 4.14 -16.55
N PHE A 254 23.24 2.90 -16.04
CA PHE A 254 23.88 2.68 -14.74
C PHE A 254 25.39 2.96 -14.76
N GLU A 255 26.06 2.74 -15.90
CA GLU A 255 27.52 2.92 -16.05
C GLU A 255 28.00 4.35 -15.72
N LYS A 256 27.09 5.31 -15.72
CA LYS A 256 27.37 6.73 -15.49
C LYS A 256 27.52 7.10 -14.01
N TYR A 257 27.21 6.16 -13.10
CA TYR A 257 27.15 6.41 -11.67
C TYR A 257 27.74 5.22 -10.90
N ASP A 258 28.31 5.49 -9.73
CA ASP A 258 28.81 4.44 -8.85
C ASP A 258 27.67 3.60 -8.27
N LEU A 259 26.53 4.26 -7.98
CA LEU A 259 25.35 3.64 -7.38
C LEU A 259 24.07 4.31 -7.91
N THR A 260 23.14 3.50 -8.37
CA THR A 260 21.77 3.96 -8.70
C THR A 260 20.76 3.39 -7.69
N MET A 261 20.07 4.28 -7.02
CA MET A 261 18.91 3.98 -6.20
C MET A 261 17.67 3.80 -7.08
N VAL A 262 17.04 2.65 -7.04
CA VAL A 262 15.82 2.34 -7.78
C VAL A 262 14.65 2.34 -6.80
N ASN A 263 13.83 3.38 -6.84
CA ASN A 263 12.64 3.53 -6.00
C ASN A 263 11.40 3.08 -6.77
N VAL A 264 10.77 2.02 -6.31
CA VAL A 264 9.60 1.38 -6.96
C VAL A 264 8.32 1.84 -6.29
N PHE A 265 7.41 2.39 -7.08
CA PHE A 265 6.16 2.93 -6.57
C PHE A 265 5.01 2.80 -7.59
N ALA A 266 3.80 3.17 -7.18
CA ALA A 266 2.63 3.29 -8.05
C ALA A 266 1.98 4.66 -7.91
N THR A 267 1.28 5.12 -8.94
CA THR A 267 0.65 6.46 -8.95
C THR A 267 -0.43 6.63 -7.88
N TRP A 268 -1.01 5.56 -7.38
CA TRP A 268 -2.01 5.55 -6.32
C TRP A 268 -1.41 5.48 -4.90
N CYS A 269 -0.09 5.29 -4.78
CA CYS A 269 0.58 5.14 -3.49
C CYS A 269 0.90 6.50 -2.88
N THR A 270 0.08 6.95 -1.94
CA THR A 270 0.23 8.26 -1.27
C THR A 270 1.58 8.44 -0.56
N ALA A 271 2.03 7.41 0.17
CA ALA A 271 3.31 7.46 0.88
C ALA A 271 4.47 7.62 -0.11
N CYS A 272 4.39 6.94 -1.27
CA CYS A 272 5.39 7.04 -2.31
C CYS A 272 5.47 8.46 -2.90
N VAL A 273 4.30 9.05 -3.23
CA VAL A 273 4.25 10.40 -3.81
C VAL A 273 4.77 11.45 -2.82
N LYS A 274 4.47 11.29 -1.52
CA LYS A 274 4.99 12.18 -0.46
C LYS A 274 6.50 12.11 -0.29
N GLU A 275 7.11 10.98 -0.58
CA GLU A 275 8.56 10.78 -0.48
C GLU A 275 9.34 11.46 -1.63
N ILE A 276 8.72 11.65 -2.81
CA ILE A 276 9.43 12.16 -3.98
C ILE A 276 10.19 13.48 -3.74
N PRO A 277 9.65 14.49 -3.04
CA PRO A 277 10.42 15.70 -2.72
C PRO A 277 11.70 15.42 -1.90
N ASP A 278 11.66 14.49 -0.96
CA ASP A 278 12.84 14.06 -0.20
C ASP A 278 13.87 13.40 -1.13
N LEU A 279 13.41 12.55 -2.07
CA LEU A 279 14.29 11.94 -3.07
C LEU A 279 14.89 12.96 -4.03
N VAL A 280 14.19 14.05 -4.36
CA VAL A 280 14.73 15.17 -5.15
C VAL A 280 15.87 15.86 -4.39
N GLU A 281 15.70 16.11 -3.09
CA GLU A 281 16.76 16.66 -2.25
C GLU A 281 18.00 15.73 -2.25
N VAL A 282 17.77 14.43 -2.02
CA VAL A 282 18.83 13.41 -2.04
C VAL A 282 19.53 13.36 -3.40
N GLN A 283 18.80 13.35 -4.52
CA GLN A 283 19.37 13.38 -5.86
C GLN A 283 20.29 14.58 -6.07
N ASN A 284 19.84 15.77 -5.66
CA ASN A 284 20.61 17.00 -5.83
C ASN A 284 21.90 16.99 -5.01
N GLU A 285 21.88 16.49 -3.78
CA GLU A 285 23.06 16.48 -2.90
C GLU A 285 24.03 15.34 -3.22
N MET A 286 23.51 14.16 -3.58
CA MET A 286 24.32 12.96 -3.73
C MET A 286 24.83 12.72 -5.17
N LYS A 287 24.31 13.44 -6.15
CA LYS A 287 24.71 13.30 -7.56
C LYS A 287 26.21 13.54 -7.77
N SER A 288 26.78 14.55 -7.10
CA SER A 288 28.23 14.83 -7.17
C SER A 288 29.09 13.75 -6.51
N LYS A 289 28.50 12.86 -5.72
CA LYS A 289 29.14 11.70 -5.09
C LYS A 289 28.98 10.41 -5.91
N GLY A 290 28.55 10.51 -7.18
CA GLY A 290 28.37 9.36 -8.06
C GLY A 290 27.06 8.60 -7.84
N VAL A 291 26.07 9.20 -7.16
CA VAL A 291 24.76 8.58 -6.91
C VAL A 291 23.70 9.09 -7.88
N ASN A 292 22.90 8.18 -8.39
CA ASN A 292 21.73 8.48 -9.19
C ASN A 292 20.46 7.91 -8.55
N ILE A 293 19.32 8.51 -8.85
CA ILE A 293 18.00 7.99 -8.48
C ILE A 293 17.17 7.77 -9.74
N VAL A 294 16.41 6.70 -9.78
CA VAL A 294 15.35 6.46 -10.76
C VAL A 294 14.09 6.00 -10.03
N GLY A 295 12.94 6.48 -10.48
CA GLY A 295 11.66 5.95 -10.05
C GLY A 295 11.20 4.85 -11.00
N VAL A 296 10.54 3.80 -10.53
CA VAL A 296 9.85 2.82 -11.37
C VAL A 296 8.37 2.83 -11.03
N VAL A 297 7.53 3.20 -11.99
CA VAL A 297 6.09 3.38 -11.80
C VAL A 297 5.37 2.13 -12.26
N THR A 298 5.02 1.25 -11.33
CA THR A 298 4.57 -0.12 -11.63
C THR A 298 3.24 -0.21 -12.35
N ASP A 299 2.32 0.72 -12.12
CA ASP A 299 0.97 0.74 -12.70
C ASP A 299 0.89 1.40 -14.08
N THR A 300 2.04 1.82 -14.66
CA THR A 300 2.11 2.34 -16.05
C THR A 300 2.04 1.24 -17.11
N VAL A 301 2.15 -0.03 -16.70
CA VAL A 301 1.99 -1.21 -17.57
C VAL A 301 1.07 -2.20 -16.86
N ASP A 302 0.13 -2.78 -17.58
CA ASP A 302 -0.77 -3.82 -17.13
C ASP A 302 -0.79 -5.01 -18.14
N ASP A 303 -1.67 -5.98 -17.92
CA ASP A 303 -1.80 -7.17 -18.79
C ASP A 303 -2.19 -6.83 -20.24
N ASN A 304 -2.73 -5.63 -20.49
CA ASN A 304 -3.12 -5.14 -21.82
C ASN A 304 -2.02 -4.27 -22.48
N GLY A 305 -0.91 -4.01 -21.79
CA GLY A 305 0.20 -3.19 -22.22
C GLY A 305 0.31 -1.87 -21.46
N GLU A 306 0.62 -0.78 -22.14
CA GLU A 306 0.79 0.54 -21.52
C GLU A 306 -0.55 1.10 -20.98
N ASN A 307 -0.58 1.42 -19.71
CA ASN A 307 -1.70 2.08 -19.05
C ASN A 307 -1.57 3.61 -19.22
N LYS A 308 -2.25 4.15 -20.23
CA LYS A 308 -2.17 5.57 -20.58
C LYS A 308 -2.60 6.50 -19.45
N GLU A 309 -3.61 6.12 -18.67
CA GLU A 309 -4.09 6.93 -17.55
C GLU A 309 -3.02 7.03 -16.46
N ALA A 310 -2.40 5.92 -16.08
CA ALA A 310 -1.31 5.91 -15.11
C ALA A 310 -0.06 6.64 -15.62
N ILE A 311 0.23 6.57 -16.92
CA ILE A 311 1.34 7.34 -17.54
C ILE A 311 1.08 8.84 -17.41
N GLU A 312 -0.10 9.33 -17.80
CA GLU A 312 -0.44 10.76 -17.68
C GLU A 312 -0.44 11.22 -16.22
N LYS A 313 -0.94 10.39 -15.31
CA LYS A 313 -0.90 10.68 -13.87
C LYS A 313 0.54 10.73 -13.35
N SER A 314 1.41 9.82 -13.79
CA SER A 314 2.82 9.82 -13.39
C SER A 314 3.57 11.05 -13.92
N LYS A 315 3.24 11.56 -15.12
CA LYS A 315 3.75 12.82 -15.64
C LYS A 315 3.33 14.01 -14.78
N LEU A 316 2.05 14.03 -14.38
CA LEU A 316 1.55 15.07 -13.48
C LEU A 316 2.24 15.02 -12.10
N ILE A 317 2.43 13.83 -11.53
CA ILE A 317 3.17 13.64 -10.28
C ILE A 317 4.60 14.16 -10.44
N HIS A 318 5.30 13.76 -11.52
CA HIS A 318 6.66 14.18 -11.82
C HIS A 318 6.79 15.72 -11.88
N GLU A 319 5.86 16.38 -12.58
CA GLU A 319 5.80 17.85 -12.70
C GLU A 319 5.54 18.51 -11.34
N LYS A 320 4.51 18.05 -10.61
CA LYS A 320 4.07 18.69 -9.37
C LYS A 320 5.07 18.51 -8.23
N THR A 321 5.73 17.38 -8.16
CA THR A 321 6.79 17.11 -7.17
C THR A 321 8.14 17.66 -7.60
N LYS A 322 8.25 18.22 -8.82
CA LYS A 322 9.51 18.70 -9.41
C LYS A 322 10.59 17.62 -9.40
N ALA A 323 10.21 16.37 -9.67
CA ALA A 323 11.15 15.27 -9.72
C ALA A 323 12.26 15.57 -10.73
N SER A 324 13.52 15.51 -10.26
CA SER A 324 14.72 15.79 -11.08
C SER A 324 15.37 14.53 -11.66
N TYR A 325 14.71 13.38 -11.48
CA TYR A 325 15.17 12.06 -11.94
C TYR A 325 14.07 11.36 -12.75
N PRO A 326 14.42 10.41 -13.65
CA PRO A 326 13.47 9.80 -14.55
C PRO A 326 12.51 8.85 -13.81
N PHE A 327 11.25 8.84 -14.23
CA PHE A 327 10.27 7.82 -13.89
C PHE A 327 10.23 6.79 -15.01
N LEU A 328 10.64 5.57 -14.72
CA LEU A 328 10.71 4.46 -15.67
C LEU A 328 9.41 3.65 -15.63
N MET A 329 9.08 3.04 -16.77
CA MET A 329 8.00 2.07 -16.85
C MET A 329 8.56 0.65 -16.70
N PRO A 330 7.80 -0.33 -16.18
CA PRO A 330 8.19 -1.73 -16.24
C PRO A 330 8.47 -2.17 -17.67
N ASP A 331 9.54 -2.94 -17.87
CA ASP A 331 9.79 -3.61 -19.15
C ASP A 331 9.06 -4.97 -19.21
N LYS A 332 9.10 -5.61 -20.38
CA LYS A 332 8.45 -6.91 -20.60
C LYS A 332 8.94 -8.02 -19.66
N THR A 333 10.09 -7.83 -19.03
CA THR A 333 10.69 -8.81 -18.11
C THR A 333 10.46 -8.45 -16.65
N ASN A 334 9.73 -7.36 -16.36
CA ASN A 334 9.58 -6.82 -15.01
C ASN A 334 10.94 -6.64 -14.32
N PHE A 335 11.88 -5.96 -15.01
CA PHE A 335 13.24 -5.76 -14.53
C PHE A 335 13.93 -7.10 -14.20
N ASN A 336 13.95 -8.00 -15.17
CA ASN A 336 14.46 -9.36 -15.03
C ASN A 336 13.75 -10.13 -13.88
N GLY A 337 12.47 -9.81 -13.63
CA GLY A 337 11.68 -10.38 -12.55
C GLY A 337 11.82 -9.65 -11.20
N ARG A 338 12.72 -8.67 -11.06
CA ARG A 338 12.95 -7.95 -9.79
C ARG A 338 11.71 -7.24 -9.27
N LEU A 339 10.79 -6.84 -10.14
CA LEU A 339 9.54 -6.20 -9.75
C LEU A 339 8.45 -7.20 -9.34
N ASN A 340 8.65 -8.50 -9.55
CA ASN A 340 7.67 -9.51 -9.16
C ASN A 340 7.66 -9.69 -7.63
N GLY A 341 6.47 -9.87 -7.06
CA GLY A 341 6.31 -10.15 -5.64
C GLY A 341 6.65 -8.99 -4.70
N ILE A 342 6.60 -7.75 -5.18
CA ILE A 342 6.65 -6.57 -4.32
C ILE A 342 5.38 -6.53 -3.48
N GLN A 343 5.52 -6.61 -2.17
CA GLN A 343 4.41 -6.70 -1.22
C GLN A 343 4.05 -5.34 -0.59
N ALA A 344 4.99 -4.39 -0.59
CA ALA A 344 4.79 -3.07 0.01
C ALA A 344 5.51 -2.00 -0.83
N MET A 345 4.87 -0.84 -0.97
CA MET A 345 5.42 0.32 -1.68
C MET A 345 5.49 1.54 -0.76
N PRO A 346 6.51 2.41 -0.95
CA PRO A 346 7.61 2.25 -1.90
C PRO A 346 8.56 1.12 -1.50
N GLU A 347 9.13 0.44 -2.49
CA GLU A 347 10.26 -0.47 -2.30
C GLU A 347 11.49 0.08 -3.01
N THR A 348 12.62 0.07 -2.35
CA THR A 348 13.88 0.61 -2.89
C THR A 348 14.98 -0.41 -2.85
N PHE A 349 15.71 -0.55 -3.94
CA PHE A 349 16.92 -1.35 -4.05
C PHE A 349 18.00 -0.58 -4.81
N PHE A 350 19.22 -1.10 -4.83
CA PHE A 350 20.37 -0.43 -5.39
C PHE A 350 21.02 -1.23 -6.51
N VAL A 351 21.57 -0.51 -7.49
CA VAL A 351 22.26 -1.09 -8.66
C VAL A 351 23.61 -0.39 -8.82
N ASP A 352 24.67 -1.17 -9.00
CA ASP A 352 26.03 -0.65 -9.26
C ASP A 352 26.22 -0.24 -10.74
N SER A 353 27.38 0.32 -11.08
CA SER A 353 27.74 0.72 -12.45
C SER A 353 27.76 -0.46 -13.44
N ASN A 354 27.89 -1.69 -12.98
CA ASN A 354 27.88 -2.89 -13.83
C ASN A 354 26.48 -3.47 -14.04
N GLY A 355 25.43 -2.83 -13.48
CA GLY A 355 24.07 -3.31 -13.52
C GLY A 355 23.78 -4.43 -12.52
N ASN A 356 24.64 -4.72 -11.56
CA ASN A 356 24.38 -5.68 -10.51
C ASN A 356 23.52 -5.06 -9.42
N ILE A 357 22.57 -5.83 -8.88
CA ILE A 357 21.83 -5.45 -7.69
C ILE A 357 22.74 -5.63 -6.49
N VAL A 358 22.90 -4.58 -5.71
CA VAL A 358 23.84 -4.51 -4.58
C VAL A 358 23.16 -4.03 -3.31
N GLY A 359 23.74 -4.34 -2.15
CA GLY A 359 23.24 -3.90 -0.86
C GLY A 359 21.92 -4.52 -0.43
N ASP A 360 21.21 -3.79 0.43
CA ASP A 360 19.96 -4.25 1.02
C ASP A 360 18.74 -3.69 0.25
N THR A 361 17.60 -4.37 0.35
CA THR A 361 16.31 -3.85 -0.11
C THR A 361 15.60 -3.16 1.06
N TYR A 362 14.98 -2.01 0.78
CA TYR A 362 14.31 -1.20 1.77
C TYR A 362 12.83 -1.04 1.40
N SER A 363 11.95 -1.23 2.36
CA SER A 363 10.51 -1.00 2.19
C SER A 363 10.07 0.24 2.97
N GLY A 364 9.13 0.99 2.41
CA GLY A 364 8.50 2.17 3.00
C GLY A 364 9.28 3.47 2.79
N ALA A 365 8.51 4.57 2.85
CA ALA A 365 9.00 5.92 2.66
C ALA A 365 9.95 6.36 3.79
N LYS A 366 10.97 7.15 3.44
CA LYS A 366 11.95 7.71 4.36
C LYS A 366 12.17 9.19 4.05
N SER A 367 12.61 9.92 5.07
CA SER A 367 13.07 11.31 4.90
C SER A 367 14.39 11.39 4.12
N ALA A 368 14.67 12.55 3.54
CA ALA A 368 15.93 12.81 2.86
C ALA A 368 17.16 12.49 3.75
N LYS A 369 17.09 12.82 5.03
CA LYS A 369 18.16 12.50 6.00
C LYS A 369 18.41 11.01 6.14
N GLU A 370 17.35 10.22 6.28
CA GLU A 370 17.44 8.76 6.40
C GLU A 370 17.96 8.12 5.11
N TRP A 371 17.49 8.58 3.95
CA TRP A 371 17.99 8.10 2.68
C TRP A 371 19.47 8.41 2.45
N LYS A 372 19.93 9.60 2.83
CA LYS A 372 21.37 9.93 2.76
C LYS A 372 22.21 8.95 3.58
N GLN A 373 21.79 8.60 4.79
CA GLN A 373 22.47 7.62 5.64
C GLN A 373 22.47 6.21 5.01
N VAL A 374 21.34 5.79 4.44
CA VAL A 374 21.25 4.51 3.75
C VAL A 374 22.20 4.47 2.55
N ILE A 375 22.17 5.50 1.70
CA ILE A 375 23.01 5.56 0.50
C ILE A 375 24.51 5.57 0.87
N GLU A 376 24.91 6.31 1.89
CA GLU A 376 26.30 6.32 2.37
C GLU A 376 26.73 4.92 2.82
N LYS A 377 25.90 4.21 3.57
CA LYS A 377 26.13 2.82 3.97
C LYS A 377 26.28 1.88 2.76
N GLU A 378 25.41 2.02 1.75
CA GLU A 378 25.45 1.16 0.56
C GLU A 378 26.67 1.48 -0.33
N LEU A 379 27.08 2.76 -0.43
CA LEU A 379 28.32 3.16 -1.10
C LEU A 379 29.57 2.57 -0.44
N GLU A 380 29.63 2.56 0.89
CA GLU A 380 30.73 1.94 1.63
C GLU A 380 30.86 0.45 1.35
N LYS A 381 29.73 -0.28 1.28
CA LYS A 381 29.72 -1.70 0.96
C LYS A 381 30.27 -2.01 -0.43
N ILE A 382 30.11 -1.09 -1.39
CA ILE A 382 30.60 -1.28 -2.77
C ILE A 382 32.11 -1.00 -2.84
N LYS A 383 32.59 0.02 -2.12
CA LYS A 383 34.01 0.40 -2.10
C LYS A 383 34.90 -0.61 -1.38
N ASN A 384 34.33 -1.42 -0.50
CA ASN A 384 35.03 -2.44 0.29
C ASN A 384 34.97 -3.85 -0.33
N LYS A 385 34.41 -4.00 -1.54
CA LYS A 385 34.43 -5.21 -2.36
C LYS A 385 35.49 -5.11 -3.43
#